data_afe4a8dc0d6131459a8d5252197375b8
#
_entry.id   afe4a8dc0d6131459a8d5252197375b8
#
_cell.length_a   1.000
_cell.length_b   1.000
_cell.length_c   1.000
_cell.angle_alpha   90.00
_cell.angle_beta   90.00
_cell.angle_gamma   90.00
#
_symmetry.space_group_name_H-M   'P 1'
#
loop_
_entity.id
_entity.type
_entity.pdbx_description
1 polymer ?
#
loop_
_entity_poly.entity_id
_entity_poly.type
_entity_poly.pdbx_seq_one_letter_code
_entity_poly.pdbx_strand_id
1 'polypeptide(L)'
;AALVARERYTCGQETTMLPMNKILSLQFETSMAKCHGCTNNCRLTINKFSGGRQYISGNRCERGLGKQKNADNMPNLFEYKLKRVFDYEPLPADEAKRGNVGIPRVLNMYENYPFWFTFFTRLGYRVILSPLSTHKIYELGIESIPSESECYPAKLAHGHVKWLIDQKVDFIFYPALFYERKEFDEANNHYNCPIVTSYSENIKNNVEEIGRGEAILRNPFMSFRDEKTISDALIKEFQEIPASEIIEAVHLAWEELAAARRDMQH
;
A
#
# COMPACT_ATOMS: atom_id res chain seq x y z
N ALA A 1 -29.72 -15.29 -13.83
CA ALA A 1 -30.45 -14.05 -13.45
C ALA A 1 -31.91 -14.08 -13.91
N ALA A 2 -32.20 -14.29 -15.23
CA ALA A 2 -33.57 -14.24 -15.77
C ALA A 2 -34.52 -15.28 -15.14
N LEU A 3 -34.06 -16.52 -14.91
CA LEU A 3 -34.87 -17.56 -14.26
C LEU A 3 -35.22 -17.19 -12.81
N VAL A 4 -34.26 -16.67 -12.07
CA VAL A 4 -34.49 -16.22 -10.68
C VAL A 4 -35.44 -15.01 -10.64
N ALA A 5 -35.34 -14.10 -11.60
CA ALA A 5 -36.27 -12.99 -11.71
C ALA A 5 -37.71 -13.46 -12.01
N ARG A 6 -37.85 -14.46 -12.89
CA ARG A 6 -39.14 -15.06 -13.20
C ARG A 6 -39.78 -15.76 -11.99
N GLU A 7 -38.97 -16.48 -11.20
CA GLU A 7 -39.45 -17.17 -9.99
C GLU A 7 -39.90 -16.18 -8.89
N ARG A 8 -39.26 -15.04 -8.83
CA ARG A 8 -39.56 -13.99 -7.83
C ARG A 8 -40.63 -13.01 -8.29
N TYR A 9 -41.05 -13.09 -9.55
CA TYR A 9 -42.07 -12.20 -10.08
C TYR A 9 -43.46 -12.58 -9.54
N THR A 10 -44.10 -11.62 -8.91
CA THR A 10 -45.51 -11.74 -8.45
C THR A 10 -46.41 -11.03 -9.44
N CYS A 11 -47.46 -11.71 -9.91
CA CYS A 11 -48.38 -11.11 -10.86
C CYS A 11 -49.02 -9.82 -10.30
N GLY A 12 -48.94 -8.74 -11.08
CA GLY A 12 -49.40 -7.40 -10.64
C GLY A 12 -48.34 -6.52 -9.98
N GLN A 13 -47.11 -6.99 -9.85
CA GLN A 13 -46.00 -6.17 -9.36
C GLN A 13 -45.65 -5.08 -10.38
N GLU A 14 -45.65 -3.81 -9.94
CA GLU A 14 -45.24 -2.70 -10.78
C GLU A 14 -43.77 -2.79 -11.15
N THR A 15 -43.45 -2.59 -12.41
CA THR A 15 -42.07 -2.58 -12.89
C THR A 15 -41.54 -1.15 -13.00
N THR A 16 -40.27 -0.95 -12.60
CA THR A 16 -39.54 0.31 -12.83
C THR A 16 -38.89 0.35 -14.23
N MET A 17 -39.03 -0.69 -15.04
CA MET A 17 -38.56 -0.68 -16.43
C MET A 17 -39.30 0.30 -17.28
N LEU A 18 -38.56 0.95 -18.19
CA LEU A 18 -39.18 1.78 -19.21
C LEU A 18 -40.08 0.92 -20.13
N PRO A 19 -41.26 1.42 -20.54
CA PRO A 19 -42.09 0.73 -21.49
C PRO A 19 -41.36 0.56 -22.85
N MET A 20 -41.67 -0.51 -23.57
CA MET A 20 -40.95 -0.91 -24.79
C MET A 20 -40.85 0.20 -25.85
N ASN A 21 -41.91 0.97 -26.03
CA ASN A 21 -41.90 2.11 -26.95
C ASN A 21 -40.86 3.18 -26.57
N LYS A 22 -40.66 3.45 -25.27
CA LYS A 22 -39.63 4.37 -24.81
C LYS A 22 -38.24 3.78 -24.93
N ILE A 23 -38.08 2.47 -24.75
CA ILE A 23 -36.80 1.78 -24.94
C ILE A 23 -36.38 1.87 -26.42
N LEU A 24 -37.29 1.59 -27.34
CA LEU A 24 -37.04 1.61 -28.79
C LEU A 24 -36.76 3.02 -29.33
N SER A 25 -37.32 4.06 -28.70
CA SER A 25 -37.11 5.46 -29.07
C SER A 25 -35.96 6.12 -28.30
N LEU A 26 -35.23 5.37 -27.46
CA LEU A 26 -34.14 5.91 -26.65
C LEU A 26 -32.97 6.36 -27.53
N GLN A 27 -32.73 7.67 -27.52
CA GLN A 27 -31.53 8.24 -28.17
C GLN A 27 -30.57 8.76 -27.13
N PHE A 28 -29.29 8.55 -27.38
CA PHE A 28 -28.22 9.06 -26.54
C PHE A 28 -27.00 9.39 -27.36
N GLU A 29 -26.24 10.36 -26.90
CA GLU A 29 -24.95 10.74 -27.45
C GLU A 29 -23.84 10.24 -26.52
N THR A 30 -22.83 9.61 -27.09
CA THR A 30 -21.66 9.15 -26.34
C THR A 30 -20.48 10.07 -26.58
N SER A 31 -19.88 10.56 -25.51
CA SER A 31 -18.63 11.31 -25.55
C SER A 31 -17.61 10.71 -24.57
N MET A 32 -16.32 10.92 -24.90
CA MET A 32 -15.23 10.47 -24.04
C MET A 32 -14.53 11.67 -23.42
N ALA A 33 -14.16 11.55 -22.14
CA ALA A 33 -13.42 12.56 -21.42
C ALA A 33 -12.35 11.91 -20.52
N LYS A 34 -11.40 12.72 -20.03
CA LYS A 34 -10.49 12.31 -18.96
C LYS A 34 -10.88 13.00 -17.67
N CYS A 35 -10.92 12.24 -16.57
CA CYS A 35 -11.07 12.82 -15.24
C CYS A 35 -9.72 13.38 -14.79
N HIS A 36 -9.70 14.64 -14.38
CA HIS A 36 -8.51 15.32 -13.87
C HIS A 36 -8.54 15.48 -12.34
N GLY A 37 -9.39 14.72 -11.65
CA GLY A 37 -9.57 14.83 -10.19
C GLY A 37 -8.43 14.22 -9.36
N CYS A 38 -7.56 13.39 -9.97
CA CYS A 38 -6.38 12.79 -9.33
C CYS A 38 -5.42 12.23 -10.39
N THR A 39 -4.29 11.70 -9.95
CA THR A 39 -3.23 11.14 -10.83
C THR A 39 -3.67 9.96 -11.69
N ASN A 40 -4.78 9.28 -11.36
CA ASN A 40 -5.29 8.15 -12.14
C ASN A 40 -5.80 8.55 -13.52
N ASN A 41 -6.19 9.81 -13.75
CA ASN A 41 -6.64 10.31 -15.06
C ASN A 41 -7.61 9.36 -15.77
N CYS A 42 -8.62 8.84 -15.03
CA CYS A 42 -9.57 7.86 -15.55
C CYS A 42 -10.18 8.30 -16.89
N ARG A 43 -10.25 7.40 -17.85
CA ARG A 43 -11.04 7.61 -19.09
C ARG A 43 -12.51 7.42 -18.75
N LEU A 44 -13.31 8.44 -19.04
CA LEU A 44 -14.74 8.47 -18.78
C LEU A 44 -15.50 8.31 -20.08
N THR A 45 -16.52 7.48 -20.09
CA THR A 45 -17.53 7.42 -21.14
C THR A 45 -18.80 8.09 -20.62
N ILE A 46 -19.23 9.15 -21.27
CA ILE A 46 -20.39 9.95 -20.87
C ILE A 46 -21.49 9.73 -21.90
N ASN A 47 -22.58 9.10 -21.50
CA ASN A 47 -23.78 8.93 -22.29
C ASN A 47 -24.82 9.97 -21.86
N LYS A 48 -25.19 10.86 -22.77
CA LYS A 48 -26.25 11.88 -22.56
C LYS A 48 -27.52 11.44 -23.26
N PHE A 49 -28.60 11.35 -22.53
CA PHE A 49 -29.91 10.95 -23.02
C PHE A 49 -30.78 12.16 -23.32
N SER A 50 -31.72 12.01 -24.25
CA SER A 50 -32.64 13.04 -24.71
C SER A 50 -33.47 13.73 -23.60
N GLY A 51 -33.52 13.20 -22.41
CA GLY A 51 -34.20 13.81 -21.24
C GLY A 51 -33.27 14.59 -20.29
N GLY A 52 -32.05 14.97 -20.73
CA GLY A 52 -31.08 15.68 -19.89
C GLY A 52 -30.36 14.79 -18.85
N ARG A 53 -30.73 13.53 -18.79
CA ARG A 53 -30.02 12.53 -17.96
C ARG A 53 -28.69 12.19 -18.57
N GLN A 54 -27.69 12.00 -17.73
CA GLN A 54 -26.42 11.49 -18.17
C GLN A 54 -26.00 10.30 -17.31
N TYR A 55 -25.30 9.38 -17.97
CA TYR A 55 -24.65 8.24 -17.30
C TYR A 55 -23.17 8.27 -17.62
N ILE A 56 -22.34 8.25 -16.57
CA ILE A 56 -20.88 8.28 -16.65
C ILE A 56 -20.35 6.94 -16.19
N SER A 57 -19.50 6.32 -16.98
CA SER A 57 -18.81 5.08 -16.68
C SER A 57 -17.30 5.23 -16.90
N GLY A 58 -16.53 4.23 -16.44
CA GLY A 58 -15.07 4.28 -16.47
C GLY A 58 -14.44 5.07 -15.32
N ASN A 59 -15.24 5.72 -14.47
CA ASN A 59 -14.78 6.35 -13.24
C ASN A 59 -14.43 5.27 -12.18
N ARG A 60 -13.38 5.52 -11.42
CA ARG A 60 -12.98 4.68 -10.27
C ARG A 60 -13.41 5.26 -8.93
N CYS A 61 -13.96 6.46 -8.93
CA CYS A 61 -14.46 7.14 -7.74
C CYS A 61 -15.51 8.20 -8.14
N GLU A 62 -16.21 8.76 -7.19
CA GLU A 62 -17.28 9.75 -7.40
C GLU A 62 -16.82 11.07 -8.03
N ARG A 63 -15.53 11.42 -7.91
CA ARG A 63 -14.98 12.61 -8.57
C ARG A 63 -15.17 12.57 -10.09
N GLY A 64 -15.06 11.38 -10.69
CA GLY A 64 -15.32 11.19 -12.12
C GLY A 64 -16.76 11.38 -12.53
N LEU A 65 -17.71 11.37 -11.57
CA LEU A 65 -19.11 11.64 -11.81
C LEU A 65 -19.48 13.14 -11.78
N GLY A 66 -18.48 14.02 -11.60
CA GLY A 66 -18.72 15.46 -11.47
C GLY A 66 -19.40 15.85 -10.15
N LYS A 67 -19.58 14.91 -9.24
CA LYS A 67 -20.05 15.22 -7.90
C LYS A 67 -18.89 15.88 -7.15
N GLN A 68 -18.97 17.19 -6.98
CA GLN A 68 -18.15 17.85 -5.96
C GLN A 68 -18.54 17.21 -4.63
N LYS A 69 -17.57 16.77 -3.85
CA LYS A 69 -17.81 16.48 -2.45
C LYS A 69 -18.44 17.74 -1.87
N ASN A 70 -19.69 17.67 -1.44
CA ASN A 70 -20.11 18.55 -0.38
C ASN A 70 -19.03 18.47 0.67
N ALA A 71 -18.57 19.60 1.15
CA ALA A 71 -17.63 19.66 2.28
C ALA A 71 -18.38 19.12 3.51
N ASP A 72 -18.62 17.83 3.53
CA ASP A 72 -19.04 17.14 4.72
C ASP A 72 -17.90 17.30 5.71
N ASN A 73 -18.18 17.86 6.86
CA ASN A 73 -17.27 17.94 8.01
C ASN A 73 -16.86 16.55 8.52
N MET A 74 -16.97 15.51 7.69
CA MET A 74 -16.56 14.17 8.04
C MET A 74 -15.04 14.05 7.98
N PRO A 75 -14.38 13.58 9.04
CA PRO A 75 -12.94 13.38 9.05
C PRO A 75 -12.54 12.37 7.99
N ASN A 76 -11.45 12.64 7.29
CA ASN A 76 -10.86 11.71 6.32
C ASN A 76 -10.01 10.67 7.06
N LEU A 77 -10.62 9.58 7.48
CA LEU A 77 -9.94 8.52 8.24
C LEU A 77 -8.80 7.86 7.44
N PHE A 78 -8.88 7.82 6.12
CA PHE A 78 -7.78 7.33 5.29
C PHE A 78 -6.56 8.24 5.40
N GLU A 79 -6.74 9.54 5.32
CA GLU A 79 -5.65 10.51 5.48
C GLU A 79 -5.07 10.48 6.89
N TYR A 80 -5.94 10.36 7.90
CA TYR A 80 -5.51 10.19 9.28
C TYR A 80 -4.64 8.95 9.44
N LYS A 81 -5.11 7.78 8.97
CA LYS A 81 -4.35 6.52 9.00
C LYS A 81 -3.01 6.66 8.29
N LEU A 82 -3.00 7.26 7.10
CA LEU A 82 -1.78 7.41 6.31
C LEU A 82 -0.74 8.26 7.05
N LYS A 83 -1.16 9.36 7.67
CA LYS A 83 -0.30 10.20 8.50
C LYS A 83 0.18 9.45 9.73
N ARG A 84 -0.71 8.78 10.45
CA ARG A 84 -0.35 8.06 11.68
C ARG A 84 0.68 6.96 11.44
N VAL A 85 0.62 6.30 10.28
CA VAL A 85 1.57 5.24 9.93
C VAL A 85 2.90 5.79 9.43
N PHE A 86 2.93 6.90 8.68
CA PHE A 86 4.12 7.31 7.94
C PHE A 86 4.69 8.68 8.28
N ASP A 87 3.96 9.51 9.02
CA ASP A 87 4.37 10.89 9.31
C ASP A 87 5.25 10.94 10.57
N TYR A 88 6.45 10.38 10.45
CA TYR A 88 7.50 10.40 11.45
C TYR A 88 8.65 11.26 10.98
N GLU A 89 9.24 12.02 11.90
CA GLU A 89 10.39 12.87 11.60
C GLU A 89 11.70 12.09 11.74
N PRO A 90 12.48 11.92 10.66
CA PRO A 90 13.73 11.19 10.71
C PRO A 90 14.81 11.96 11.47
N LEU A 91 15.77 11.26 12.05
CA LEU A 91 16.92 11.87 12.69
C LEU A 91 17.61 12.90 11.76
N PRO A 92 18.06 14.05 12.29
CA PRO A 92 18.96 14.93 11.57
C PRO A 92 20.22 14.18 11.09
N ALA A 93 20.81 14.61 9.98
CA ALA A 93 21.95 13.89 9.40
C ALA A 93 23.17 13.84 10.32
N ASP A 94 23.37 14.86 11.14
CA ASP A 94 24.45 14.99 12.12
C ASP A 94 24.23 14.11 13.38
N GLU A 95 23.00 13.72 13.66
CA GLU A 95 22.65 12.79 14.75
C GLU A 95 22.63 11.33 14.31
N ALA A 96 22.57 11.05 13.02
CA ALA A 96 22.51 9.70 12.44
C ALA A 96 23.88 9.00 12.45
N LYS A 97 24.35 8.60 13.61
CA LYS A 97 25.70 8.02 13.81
C LYS A 97 25.96 6.74 13.03
N ARG A 98 24.94 6.02 12.63
CA ARG A 98 25.01 4.75 11.89
C ARG A 98 24.63 4.87 10.42
N GLY A 99 24.39 6.11 9.92
CA GLY A 99 24.08 6.35 8.52
C GLY A 99 22.59 6.29 8.18
N ASN A 100 22.28 6.04 6.92
CA ASN A 100 20.94 6.12 6.36
C ASN A 100 20.40 4.74 6.00
N VAL A 101 19.20 4.41 6.46
CA VAL A 101 18.47 3.22 6.04
C VAL A 101 17.28 3.59 5.16
N GLY A 102 17.19 2.97 4.00
CA GLY A 102 16.05 3.11 3.10
C GLY A 102 14.93 2.12 3.44
N ILE A 103 13.71 2.59 3.58
CA ILE A 103 12.52 1.73 3.75
C ILE A 103 11.57 1.97 2.59
N PRO A 104 11.25 0.95 1.77
CA PRO A 104 10.27 1.08 0.70
C PRO A 104 8.85 1.15 1.30
N ARG A 105 8.05 2.14 0.86
CA ARG A 105 6.65 2.31 1.27
C ARG A 105 5.75 1.36 0.50
N VAL A 106 5.80 0.09 0.81
CA VAL A 106 5.10 -0.97 0.07
C VAL A 106 4.54 -2.05 0.98
N LEU A 107 3.51 -2.75 0.49
CA LEU A 107 2.92 -3.94 1.09
C LEU A 107 2.71 -3.79 2.61
N ASN A 108 3.28 -4.71 3.40
CA ASN A 108 3.14 -4.74 4.86
C ASN A 108 3.78 -3.55 5.61
N MET A 109 4.58 -2.71 4.93
CA MET A 109 5.05 -1.46 5.53
C MET A 109 3.90 -0.50 5.84
N TYR A 110 2.74 -0.62 5.16
CA TYR A 110 1.54 0.14 5.49
C TYR A 110 0.93 -0.20 6.86
N GLU A 111 1.43 -1.24 7.52
CA GLU A 111 1.03 -1.64 8.87
C GLU A 111 2.18 -1.61 9.86
N ASN A 112 3.38 -2.01 9.42
CA ASN A 112 4.52 -2.24 10.30
C ASN A 112 5.56 -1.09 10.29
N TYR A 113 5.37 -0.03 9.49
CA TYR A 113 6.32 1.07 9.43
C TYR A 113 6.57 1.77 10.77
N PRO A 114 5.57 2.00 11.66
CA PRO A 114 5.82 2.58 12.98
C PRO A 114 6.87 1.80 13.78
N PHE A 115 6.86 0.47 13.69
CA PHE A 115 7.87 -0.39 14.30
C PHE A 115 9.26 -0.16 13.69
N TRP A 116 9.37 -0.24 12.37
CA TRP A 116 10.66 -0.15 11.69
C TRP A 116 11.28 1.23 11.81
N PHE A 117 10.47 2.27 11.74
CA PHE A 117 10.95 3.64 11.96
C PHE A 117 11.55 3.79 13.37
N THR A 118 10.82 3.37 14.40
CA THR A 118 11.27 3.47 15.79
C THR A 118 12.51 2.62 16.03
N PHE A 119 12.53 1.38 15.54
CA PHE A 119 13.68 0.48 15.66
C PHE A 119 14.96 1.11 15.11
N PHE A 120 14.95 1.55 13.86
CA PHE A 120 16.14 2.12 13.24
C PHE A 120 16.54 3.47 13.85
N THR A 121 15.58 4.31 14.20
CA THR A 121 15.84 5.59 14.85
C THR A 121 16.52 5.38 16.22
N ARG A 122 16.05 4.41 17.01
CA ARG A 122 16.66 4.06 18.31
C ARG A 122 18.08 3.51 18.16
N LEU A 123 18.36 2.81 17.10
CA LEU A 123 19.71 2.36 16.78
C LEU A 123 20.62 3.47 16.21
N GLY A 124 20.11 4.68 16.01
CA GLY A 124 20.87 5.82 15.50
C GLY A 124 21.02 5.86 13.98
N TYR A 125 20.09 5.24 13.24
CA TYR A 125 19.97 5.39 11.79
C TYR A 125 18.98 6.50 11.44
N ARG A 126 19.27 7.25 10.38
CA ARG A 126 18.31 8.11 9.71
C ARG A 126 17.48 7.27 8.75
N VAL A 127 16.17 7.24 8.97
CA VAL A 127 15.25 6.49 8.10
C VAL A 127 14.86 7.35 6.89
N ILE A 128 15.12 6.84 5.70
CA ILE A 128 14.68 7.43 4.43
C ILE A 128 13.52 6.59 3.89
N LEU A 129 12.32 7.13 4.00
CA LEU A 129 11.12 6.47 3.49
C LEU A 129 10.91 6.87 2.02
N SER A 130 10.63 5.91 1.15
CA SER A 130 10.27 6.21 -0.24
C SER A 130 8.92 6.96 -0.32
N PRO A 131 8.69 7.80 -1.35
CA PRO A 131 7.52 8.67 -1.44
C PRO A 131 6.21 7.87 -1.60
N LEU A 132 5.08 8.56 -1.67
CA LEU A 132 3.80 7.94 -2.02
C LEU A 132 3.86 7.32 -3.42
N SER A 133 3.20 6.16 -3.57
CA SER A 133 3.10 5.48 -4.85
C SER A 133 2.40 6.34 -5.90
N THR A 134 3.05 6.51 -7.02
CA THR A 134 2.54 7.22 -8.20
C THR A 134 2.88 6.42 -9.46
N HIS A 135 2.30 6.79 -10.59
CA HIS A 135 2.68 6.20 -11.87
C HIS A 135 4.18 6.37 -12.17
N LYS A 136 4.77 7.50 -11.78
CA LYS A 136 6.21 7.74 -11.94
C LYS A 136 7.06 6.75 -11.13
N ILE A 137 6.64 6.43 -9.89
CA ILE A 137 7.31 5.40 -9.09
C ILE A 137 7.21 4.04 -9.77
N TYR A 138 6.04 3.68 -10.33
CA TYR A 138 5.90 2.45 -11.10
C TYR A 138 6.86 2.39 -12.29
N GLU A 139 6.94 3.47 -13.06
CA GLU A 139 7.81 3.58 -14.24
C GLU A 139 9.29 3.39 -13.90
N LEU A 140 9.76 3.86 -12.74
CA LEU A 140 11.15 3.67 -12.29
C LEU A 140 11.53 2.20 -12.17
N GLY A 141 10.60 1.34 -11.82
CA GLY A 141 10.87 -0.08 -11.55
C GLY A 141 10.46 -1.03 -12.66
N ILE A 142 9.84 -0.55 -13.74
CA ILE A 142 9.15 -1.40 -14.73
C ILE A 142 10.06 -2.44 -15.37
N GLU A 143 11.32 -2.11 -15.62
CA GLU A 143 12.29 -2.99 -16.29
C GLU A 143 12.72 -4.18 -15.43
N SER A 144 12.60 -4.06 -14.10
CA SER A 144 12.98 -5.12 -13.17
C SER A 144 11.80 -6.03 -12.75
N ILE A 145 10.57 -5.76 -13.23
CA ILE A 145 9.39 -6.57 -12.94
C ILE A 145 9.45 -7.86 -13.77
N PRO A 146 9.58 -9.06 -13.14
CA PRO A 146 9.80 -10.29 -13.88
C PRO A 146 8.55 -10.88 -14.51
N SER A 147 7.35 -10.50 -14.05
CA SER A 147 6.08 -11.07 -14.52
C SER A 147 4.92 -10.06 -14.51
N GLU A 148 4.11 -10.11 -15.56
CA GLU A 148 2.87 -9.34 -15.64
C GLU A 148 1.76 -9.88 -14.72
N SER A 149 1.84 -11.14 -14.31
CA SER A 149 0.82 -11.79 -13.46
C SER A 149 0.90 -11.38 -11.98
N GLU A 150 1.96 -10.69 -11.57
CA GLU A 150 2.09 -10.22 -10.20
C GLU A 150 1.09 -9.09 -9.88
N CYS A 151 0.67 -9.01 -8.62
CA CYS A 151 -0.26 -7.97 -8.20
C CYS A 151 0.38 -6.57 -8.30
N TYR A 152 -0.43 -5.57 -8.61
CA TYR A 152 0.06 -4.20 -8.83
C TYR A 152 0.80 -3.61 -7.62
N PRO A 153 0.36 -3.81 -6.35
CA PRO A 153 1.12 -3.36 -5.19
C PRO A 153 2.54 -3.95 -5.10
N ALA A 154 2.72 -5.19 -5.52
CA ALA A 154 4.05 -5.82 -5.59
C ALA A 154 4.92 -5.17 -6.68
N LYS A 155 4.37 -4.93 -7.87
CA LYS A 155 5.07 -4.24 -8.96
C LYS A 155 5.57 -2.85 -8.55
N LEU A 156 4.82 -2.14 -7.72
CA LEU A 156 5.24 -0.85 -7.18
C LEU A 156 6.52 -0.94 -6.32
N ALA A 157 6.76 -2.09 -5.67
CA ALA A 157 7.94 -2.27 -4.83
C ALA A 157 9.25 -2.07 -5.60
N HIS A 158 9.32 -2.48 -6.87
CA HIS A 158 10.46 -2.26 -7.73
C HIS A 158 10.81 -0.77 -7.86
N GLY A 159 9.83 0.06 -8.16
CA GLY A 159 10.02 1.50 -8.29
C GLY A 159 10.41 2.19 -6.97
N HIS A 160 9.84 1.75 -5.84
CA HIS A 160 10.22 2.26 -4.52
C HIS A 160 11.67 1.91 -4.17
N VAL A 161 12.12 0.70 -4.48
CA VAL A 161 13.49 0.27 -4.27
C VAL A 161 14.46 1.04 -5.18
N LYS A 162 14.14 1.20 -6.47
CA LYS A 162 14.95 2.01 -7.39
C LYS A 162 15.07 3.46 -6.91
N TRP A 163 13.98 4.05 -6.44
CA TRP A 163 14.02 5.40 -5.88
C TRP A 163 14.98 5.50 -4.68
N LEU A 164 14.97 4.50 -3.78
CA LEU A 164 15.88 4.44 -2.62
C LEU A 164 17.34 4.28 -3.04
N ILE A 165 17.62 3.49 -4.08
CA ILE A 165 18.97 3.37 -4.67
C ILE A 165 19.46 4.74 -5.15
N ASP A 166 18.61 5.52 -5.83
CA ASP A 166 18.92 6.88 -6.29
C ASP A 166 19.19 7.86 -5.14
N GLN A 167 18.59 7.62 -3.94
CA GLN A 167 18.90 8.40 -2.74
C GLN A 167 20.26 8.05 -2.10
N LYS A 168 20.95 7.01 -2.59
CA LYS A 168 22.25 6.56 -2.09
C LYS A 168 22.25 6.27 -0.58
N VAL A 169 21.20 5.57 -0.12
CA VAL A 169 21.13 5.07 1.26
C VAL A 169 22.22 4.01 1.50
N ASP A 170 22.69 3.86 2.73
CA ASP A 170 23.75 2.90 3.05
C ASP A 170 23.25 1.45 2.84
N PHE A 171 22.00 1.20 3.14
CA PHE A 171 21.30 -0.04 2.77
C PHE A 171 19.80 0.16 2.72
N ILE A 172 19.10 -0.70 1.98
CA ILE A 172 17.65 -0.79 1.96
C ILE A 172 17.23 -1.95 2.85
N PHE A 173 16.29 -1.70 3.75
CA PHE A 173 15.72 -2.73 4.61
C PHE A 173 14.32 -3.11 4.14
N TYR A 174 14.16 -4.35 3.69
CA TYR A 174 12.88 -4.88 3.23
C TYR A 174 12.74 -6.36 3.63
N PRO A 175 12.29 -6.64 4.88
CA PRO A 175 12.25 -8.00 5.40
C PRO A 175 11.18 -8.84 4.70
N ALA A 176 11.46 -10.13 4.54
CA ALA A 176 10.52 -11.15 4.11
C ALA A 176 9.73 -11.66 5.33
N LEU A 177 8.55 -11.09 5.57
CA LEU A 177 7.72 -11.45 6.71
C LEU A 177 6.71 -12.52 6.32
N PHE A 178 6.83 -13.71 6.89
CA PHE A 178 5.89 -14.80 6.57
C PHE A 178 4.72 -14.90 7.55
N TYR A 179 4.86 -14.37 8.77
CA TYR A 179 3.88 -14.49 9.83
C TYR A 179 3.78 -13.19 10.61
N GLU A 180 2.54 -12.73 10.85
CA GLU A 180 2.23 -11.55 11.64
C GLU A 180 1.81 -11.92 13.06
N ARG A 181 1.82 -10.94 13.98
CA ARG A 181 1.34 -11.14 15.33
C ARG A 181 -0.15 -11.47 15.35
N LYS A 182 -0.56 -12.23 16.33
CA LYS A 182 -1.96 -12.55 16.56
C LYS A 182 -2.68 -11.33 17.17
N GLU A 183 -3.61 -10.73 16.42
CA GLU A 183 -4.42 -9.59 16.87
C GLU A 183 -5.78 -10.01 17.41
N PHE A 184 -6.36 -11.04 16.80
CA PHE A 184 -7.66 -11.59 17.17
C PHE A 184 -7.51 -13.06 17.50
N ASP A 185 -7.92 -13.43 18.73
CA ASP A 185 -7.78 -14.81 19.22
C ASP A 185 -8.56 -15.82 18.39
N GLU A 186 -9.66 -15.39 17.76
CA GLU A 186 -10.55 -16.23 16.95
C GLU A 186 -10.07 -16.38 15.50
N ALA A 187 -9.06 -15.59 15.07
CA ALA A 187 -8.54 -15.70 13.72
C ALA A 187 -7.72 -16.99 13.54
N ASN A 188 -8.01 -17.72 12.47
CA ASN A 188 -7.40 -19.03 12.19
C ASN A 188 -6.03 -18.92 11.52
N ASN A 189 -5.71 -17.78 10.91
CA ASN A 189 -4.51 -17.62 10.10
C ASN A 189 -3.86 -16.25 10.31
N HIS A 190 -2.54 -16.24 10.48
CA HIS A 190 -1.72 -15.05 10.64
C HIS A 190 -0.54 -15.04 9.65
N TYR A 191 -0.57 -15.92 8.65
CA TYR A 191 0.42 -15.93 7.59
C TYR A 191 0.14 -14.81 6.60
N ASN A 192 1.21 -14.14 6.17
CA ASN A 192 1.12 -13.19 5.08
C ASN A 192 0.85 -13.89 3.75
N CYS A 193 0.35 -13.16 2.77
CA CYS A 193 0.21 -13.70 1.43
C CYS A 193 1.59 -14.06 0.84
N PRO A 194 1.68 -15.00 -0.11
CA PRO A 194 2.95 -15.41 -0.71
C PRO A 194 3.77 -14.25 -1.27
N ILE A 195 3.11 -13.22 -1.81
CA ILE A 195 3.77 -12.02 -2.33
C ILE A 195 4.50 -11.27 -1.19
N VAL A 196 3.83 -10.94 -0.09
CA VAL A 196 4.49 -10.26 1.05
C VAL A 196 5.66 -11.09 1.58
N THR A 197 5.48 -12.41 1.65
CA THR A 197 6.50 -13.33 2.18
C THR A 197 7.76 -13.41 1.31
N SER A 198 7.63 -13.35 -0.02
CA SER A 198 8.74 -13.67 -0.93
C SER A 198 9.23 -12.49 -1.77
N TYR A 199 8.52 -11.36 -1.77
CA TYR A 199 8.77 -10.33 -2.77
C TYR A 199 10.09 -9.59 -2.62
N SER A 200 10.62 -9.49 -1.39
CA SER A 200 11.96 -8.94 -1.18
C SER A 200 13.06 -9.80 -1.81
N GLU A 201 12.88 -11.11 -1.88
CA GLU A 201 13.78 -12.00 -2.63
C GLU A 201 13.62 -11.81 -4.15
N ASN A 202 12.40 -11.59 -4.62
CA ASN A 202 12.16 -11.25 -6.02
C ASN A 202 12.89 -9.96 -6.40
N ILE A 203 12.77 -8.90 -5.59
CA ILE A 203 13.52 -7.65 -5.77
C ILE A 203 15.03 -7.90 -5.83
N LYS A 204 15.56 -8.67 -4.87
CA LYS A 204 16.99 -8.97 -4.78
C LYS A 204 17.56 -9.61 -6.05
N ASN A 205 16.76 -10.47 -6.68
CA ASN A 205 17.19 -11.23 -7.86
C ASN A 205 16.92 -10.49 -9.19
N ASN A 206 16.09 -9.45 -9.21
CA ASN A 206 15.69 -8.80 -10.46
C ASN A 206 16.10 -7.32 -10.56
N VAL A 207 16.52 -6.69 -9.45
CA VAL A 207 17.06 -5.32 -9.48
C VAL A 207 18.57 -5.39 -9.72
N GLU A 208 19.00 -4.90 -10.87
CA GLU A 208 20.35 -5.07 -11.38
C GLU A 208 21.42 -4.47 -10.47
N GLU A 209 21.19 -3.29 -9.89
CA GLU A 209 22.13 -2.63 -8.98
C GLU A 209 22.37 -3.44 -7.70
N ILE A 210 21.35 -4.14 -7.22
CA ILE A 210 21.49 -5.04 -6.07
C ILE A 210 22.29 -6.28 -6.49
N GLY A 211 21.99 -6.84 -7.65
CA GLY A 211 22.72 -8.01 -8.19
C GLY A 211 24.18 -7.73 -8.47
N ARG A 212 24.55 -6.50 -8.83
CA ARG A 212 25.96 -6.06 -9.02
C ARG A 212 26.66 -5.64 -7.75
N GLY A 213 25.96 -5.57 -6.61
CA GLY A 213 26.51 -5.10 -5.35
C GLY A 213 26.69 -3.57 -5.27
N GLU A 214 26.07 -2.82 -6.17
CA GLU A 214 26.07 -1.35 -6.16
C GLU A 214 25.11 -0.78 -5.10
N ALA A 215 24.10 -1.56 -4.71
CA ALA A 215 23.18 -1.25 -3.63
C ALA A 215 23.02 -2.46 -2.70
N ILE A 216 22.93 -2.20 -1.42
CA ILE A 216 22.77 -3.23 -0.38
C ILE A 216 21.29 -3.37 -0.03
N LEU A 217 20.74 -4.57 -0.19
CA LEU A 217 19.42 -4.93 0.29
C LEU A 217 19.56 -5.92 1.45
N ARG A 218 19.07 -5.53 2.64
CA ARG A 218 18.90 -6.42 3.78
C ARG A 218 17.44 -6.89 3.83
N ASN A 219 17.24 -8.17 3.55
CA ASN A 219 15.90 -8.76 3.43
C ASN A 219 15.76 -10.05 4.27
N PRO A 220 16.00 -9.98 5.58
CA PRO A 220 15.95 -11.17 6.44
C PRO A 220 14.56 -11.83 6.39
N PHE A 221 14.56 -13.16 6.33
CA PHE A 221 13.35 -13.97 6.43
C PHE A 221 12.98 -14.15 7.90
N MET A 222 11.85 -13.58 8.32
CA MET A 222 11.50 -13.52 9.73
C MET A 222 10.00 -13.57 10.01
N SER A 223 9.67 -13.87 11.25
CA SER A 223 8.31 -13.83 11.78
C SER A 223 8.11 -12.60 12.67
N PHE A 224 6.98 -11.94 12.51
CA PHE A 224 6.56 -10.79 13.31
C PHE A 224 5.63 -11.21 14.48
N ARG A 225 5.82 -12.42 15.01
CA ARG A 225 4.92 -13.03 15.99
C ARG A 225 4.99 -12.38 17.36
N ASP A 226 6.20 -12.17 17.87
CA ASP A 226 6.48 -11.63 19.19
C ASP A 226 7.86 -10.97 19.26
N GLU A 227 8.08 -10.14 20.30
CA GLU A 227 9.32 -9.38 20.48
C GLU A 227 10.58 -10.26 20.51
N LYS A 228 10.50 -11.42 21.15
CA LYS A 228 11.63 -12.33 21.27
C LYS A 228 12.02 -12.89 19.91
N THR A 229 11.05 -13.37 19.14
CA THR A 229 11.28 -13.93 17.80
C THR A 229 11.89 -12.90 16.86
N ILE A 230 11.43 -11.64 16.90
CA ILE A 230 11.98 -10.54 16.12
C ILE A 230 13.39 -10.20 16.59
N SER A 231 13.61 -10.07 17.90
CA SER A 231 14.93 -9.76 18.45
C SER A 231 15.97 -10.79 18.03
N ASP A 232 15.65 -12.08 18.14
CA ASP A 232 16.55 -13.18 17.76
C ASP A 232 16.92 -13.13 16.25
N ALA A 233 15.96 -12.74 15.40
CA ALA A 233 16.21 -12.58 13.96
C ALA A 233 17.06 -11.34 13.65
N LEU A 234 16.77 -10.20 14.29
CA LEU A 234 17.49 -8.95 14.09
C LEU A 234 18.91 -8.98 14.66
N ILE A 235 19.15 -9.70 15.77
CA ILE A 235 20.50 -9.93 16.30
C ILE A 235 21.34 -10.71 15.29
N LYS A 236 20.77 -11.68 14.59
CA LYS A 236 21.47 -12.43 13.53
C LYS A 236 21.75 -11.59 12.29
N GLU A 237 20.84 -10.68 11.97
CA GLU A 237 20.98 -9.80 10.81
C GLU A 237 21.99 -8.66 11.05
N PHE A 238 21.99 -8.08 12.26
CA PHE A 238 22.81 -6.92 12.62
C PHE A 238 23.90 -7.32 13.65
N GLN A 239 24.77 -8.26 13.28
CA GLN A 239 25.82 -8.78 14.16
C GLN A 239 26.83 -7.71 14.61
N GLU A 240 26.89 -6.60 13.89
CA GLU A 240 27.71 -5.43 14.20
C GLU A 240 27.18 -4.58 15.35
N ILE A 241 25.92 -4.82 15.78
CA ILE A 241 25.25 -4.06 16.84
C ILE A 241 25.12 -4.93 18.10
N PRO A 242 25.41 -4.40 19.29
CA PRO A 242 25.23 -5.15 20.55
C PRO A 242 23.80 -5.67 20.70
N ALA A 243 23.65 -6.93 21.07
CA ALA A 243 22.33 -7.57 21.24
C ALA A 243 21.42 -6.82 22.20
N SER A 244 21.98 -6.22 23.26
CA SER A 244 21.22 -5.43 24.24
C SER A 244 20.57 -4.18 23.61
N GLU A 245 21.28 -3.49 22.69
CA GLU A 245 20.73 -2.33 22.00
C GLU A 245 19.59 -2.75 21.04
N ILE A 246 19.75 -3.89 20.36
CA ILE A 246 18.72 -4.44 19.47
C ILE A 246 17.46 -4.79 20.26
N ILE A 247 17.61 -5.48 21.41
CA ILE A 247 16.48 -5.88 22.26
C ILE A 247 15.74 -4.65 22.77
N GLU A 248 16.45 -3.63 23.24
CA GLU A 248 15.85 -2.37 23.70
C GLU A 248 15.11 -1.66 22.56
N ALA A 249 15.74 -1.55 21.38
CA ALA A 249 15.13 -0.93 20.22
C ALA A 249 13.88 -1.68 19.73
N VAL A 250 13.88 -3.01 19.77
CA VAL A 250 12.71 -3.85 19.45
C VAL A 250 11.58 -3.59 20.46
N HIS A 251 11.90 -3.54 21.75
CA HIS A 251 10.88 -3.29 22.77
C HIS A 251 10.16 -1.94 22.56
N LEU A 252 10.93 -0.86 22.39
CA LEU A 252 10.38 0.46 22.13
C LEU A 252 9.60 0.54 20.80
N ALA A 253 10.08 -0.15 19.77
CA ALA A 253 9.40 -0.23 18.48
C ALA A 253 8.07 -1.00 18.60
N TRP A 254 8.02 -2.03 19.41
CA TRP A 254 6.80 -2.80 19.68
C TRP A 254 5.74 -1.98 20.42
N GLU A 255 6.18 -1.19 21.41
CA GLU A 255 5.30 -0.25 22.11
C GLU A 255 4.71 0.79 21.17
N GLU A 256 5.53 1.39 20.26
CA GLU A 256 5.06 2.37 19.29
C GLU A 256 4.09 1.75 18.29
N LEU A 257 4.37 0.54 17.79
CA LEU A 257 3.44 -0.17 16.92
C LEU A 257 2.09 -0.43 17.62
N ALA A 258 2.13 -0.79 18.90
CA ALA A 258 0.91 -0.98 19.68
C ALA A 258 0.16 0.34 19.91
N ALA A 259 0.88 1.45 20.12
CA ALA A 259 0.28 2.79 20.23
C ALA A 259 -0.38 3.21 18.89
N ALA A 260 0.33 3.06 17.76
CA ALA A 260 -0.21 3.37 16.44
C ALA A 260 -1.50 2.60 16.14
N ARG A 261 -1.55 1.33 16.53
CA ARG A 261 -2.75 0.49 16.34
C ARG A 261 -3.92 0.91 17.23
N ARG A 262 -3.66 1.24 18.50
CA ARG A 262 -4.71 1.79 19.37
C ARG A 262 -5.30 3.07 18.82
N ASP A 263 -4.47 3.99 18.33
CA ASP A 263 -4.92 5.25 17.74
C ASP A 263 -5.83 5.05 16.52
N MET A 264 -5.62 3.98 15.77
CA MET A 264 -6.45 3.66 14.59
C MET A 264 -7.76 2.94 14.95
N GLN A 265 -7.88 2.39 16.16
CA GLN A 265 -9.10 1.70 16.64
C GLN A 265 -10.08 2.64 17.29
N HIS A 266 -9.65 3.81 17.74
CA HIS A 266 -10.43 4.84 18.43
C HIS A 266 -10.61 6.09 17.58
#